data_2afba2a47dbf5077f3dcd3f7ad379fd3
#
_entry.id   2afba2a47dbf5077f3dcd3f7ad379fd3
#
_cell.length_a   1.000
_cell.length_b   1.000
_cell.length_c   1.000
_cell.angle_alpha   90.00
_cell.angle_beta   90.00
_cell.angle_gamma   90.00
#
_symmetry.space_group_name_H-M   'P 1'
#
loop_
_entity.id
_entity.type
_entity.pdbx_description
1 polymer ?
#
loop_
_entity_poly.entity_id
_entity_poly.type
_entity_poly.pdbx_seq_one_letter_code
_entity_poly.pdbx_strand_id
1 'polypeptide(L)'
;MGAVKKGMIGKIGLFAFMYLFCVSTFADCNPNCSVLDFNSDHFQDSSKDGKLVLRHMFGLRDEKLVKDLNQSVFGSSSITKKIDALDKELDIDGNGAIDALTDGLLLYRYLDGQRGQSLITGVISSDATRKSFDEIESYLNNLAG
;
A
#
# COMPACT_ATOMS: atom_id res chain seq x y z
N MET A 1 10.18 70.65 -14.28
CA MET A 1 10.00 70.03 -15.59
C MET A 1 10.68 68.66 -15.53
N GLY A 2 9.95 67.63 -15.35
CA GLY A 2 10.48 66.25 -15.27
C GLY A 2 9.33 65.27 -15.41
N ALA A 3 9.27 64.64 -16.54
CA ALA A 3 8.17 63.76 -16.96
C ALA A 3 8.14 62.47 -16.11
N VAL A 4 7.02 62.14 -15.57
CA VAL A 4 6.71 60.88 -14.91
C VAL A 4 6.41 59.83 -15.97
N LYS A 5 7.26 58.82 -16.12
CA LYS A 5 6.99 57.64 -16.96
C LYS A 5 6.04 56.71 -16.24
N LYS A 6 4.90 56.47 -16.81
CA LYS A 6 3.93 55.41 -16.46
C LYS A 6 4.55 54.02 -16.63
N GLY A 7 4.79 53.34 -15.52
CA GLY A 7 5.15 51.93 -15.54
C GLY A 7 3.93 51.06 -15.81
N MET A 8 4.05 50.21 -16.78
CA MET A 8 3.07 49.24 -17.27
C MET A 8 2.89 48.12 -16.23
N ILE A 9 1.70 47.97 -15.69
CA ILE A 9 1.34 46.88 -14.77
C ILE A 9 1.14 45.63 -15.61
N GLY A 10 2.15 44.77 -15.59
CA GLY A 10 2.06 43.45 -16.17
C GLY A 10 1.05 42.57 -15.37
N LYS A 11 0.13 42.00 -16.12
CA LYS A 11 -0.81 40.99 -15.58
C LYS A 11 0.00 39.77 -15.16
N ILE A 12 0.22 39.60 -13.86
CA ILE A 12 0.75 38.35 -13.29
C ILE A 12 -0.42 37.38 -13.24
N GLY A 13 -0.32 36.35 -14.09
CA GLY A 13 -1.33 35.33 -14.26
C GLY A 13 -1.60 34.57 -12.97
N LEU A 14 -2.88 34.38 -12.74
CA LEU A 14 -3.51 33.59 -11.69
C LEU A 14 -3.30 32.08 -11.96
N PHE A 15 -2.07 31.57 -11.81
CA PHE A 15 -1.75 30.15 -11.99
C PHE A 15 -0.80 29.60 -10.92
N ALA A 16 -1.03 29.95 -9.66
CA ALA A 16 -0.19 29.41 -8.57
C ALA A 16 -1.00 29.11 -7.31
N PHE A 17 -2.18 28.50 -7.45
CA PHE A 17 -2.94 28.11 -6.25
C PHE A 17 -3.68 26.78 -6.41
N MET A 18 -2.99 25.76 -6.95
CA MET A 18 -3.58 24.43 -7.00
C MET A 18 -2.54 23.32 -6.82
N TYR A 19 -1.61 23.53 -5.88
CA TYR A 19 -0.69 22.50 -5.42
C TYR A 19 -0.44 22.65 -3.92
N LEU A 20 -1.51 22.66 -3.13
CA LEU A 20 -1.33 22.54 -1.67
C LEU A 20 -2.52 21.79 -1.06
N PHE A 21 -2.76 20.57 -1.55
CA PHE A 21 -3.54 19.58 -0.82
C PHE A 21 -2.88 18.21 -1.02
N CYS A 22 -1.57 18.14 -0.79
CA CYS A 22 -0.97 16.89 -0.40
C CYS A 22 -1.20 16.77 1.10
N VAL A 23 -2.26 16.10 1.44
CA VAL A 23 -2.67 15.90 2.82
C VAL A 23 -1.62 15.06 3.52
N SER A 24 -0.86 15.71 4.35
CA SER A 24 0.02 15.20 5.38
C SER A 24 -0.71 14.25 6.34
N THR A 25 -0.71 12.97 6.02
CA THR A 25 -1.01 11.90 6.99
C THR A 25 -0.05 10.71 6.92
N PHE A 26 1.00 10.81 6.12
CA PHE A 26 2.12 9.86 6.12
C PHE A 26 3.44 10.61 6.32
N ALA A 27 3.46 11.44 7.36
CA ALA A 27 4.65 12.22 7.70
C ALA A 27 5.60 11.39 8.56
N ASP A 28 6.26 10.40 7.95
CA ASP A 28 7.57 9.88 8.38
C ASP A 28 8.10 8.81 7.41
N CYS A 29 7.61 8.75 6.19
CA CYS A 29 8.21 7.89 5.18
C CYS A 29 9.37 8.59 4.50
N ASN A 30 10.60 8.21 4.87
CA ASN A 30 11.79 8.30 4.04
C ASN A 30 11.47 7.72 2.66
N PRO A 31 12.06 8.17 1.52
CA PRO A 31 11.70 7.77 0.16
C PRO A 31 11.72 6.25 -0.14
N ASN A 32 11.97 5.41 0.85
CA ASN A 32 11.99 3.95 0.75
C ASN A 32 10.85 3.26 1.54
N CYS A 33 9.80 3.96 1.95
CA CYS A 33 8.69 3.31 2.62
C CYS A 33 7.72 2.71 1.61
N SER A 34 7.73 1.41 1.48
CA SER A 34 6.68 0.70 0.76
C SER A 34 5.37 0.72 1.55
N VAL A 35 4.26 0.74 0.83
CA VAL A 35 2.93 0.58 1.44
C VAL A 35 2.73 -0.81 2.06
N LEU A 36 3.53 -1.80 1.63
CA LEU A 36 3.49 -3.18 2.12
C LEU A 36 4.35 -3.44 3.38
N ASP A 37 5.07 -2.44 3.87
CA ASP A 37 5.75 -2.48 5.17
C ASP A 37 4.74 -2.10 6.27
N PHE A 38 3.94 -3.05 6.71
CA PHE A 38 2.82 -2.81 7.65
C PHE A 38 3.29 -2.57 9.08
N ASN A 39 4.42 -3.14 9.48
CA ASN A 39 4.99 -2.97 10.81
C ASN A 39 5.93 -1.76 10.91
N SER A 40 6.25 -1.12 9.78
CA SER A 40 7.13 0.05 9.67
C SER A 40 8.56 -0.18 10.22
N ASP A 41 9.10 -1.36 9.97
CA ASP A 41 10.49 -1.69 10.29
C ASP A 41 11.44 -1.47 9.10
N HIS A 42 10.94 -0.88 7.99
CA HIS A 42 11.64 -0.57 6.74
C HIS A 42 11.99 -1.81 5.88
N PHE A 43 11.44 -2.95 6.21
CA PHE A 43 11.56 -4.18 5.43
C PHE A 43 10.17 -4.67 5.02
N GLN A 44 10.08 -5.25 3.84
CA GLN A 44 8.89 -5.95 3.38
C GLN A 44 9.18 -7.44 3.45
N ASP A 45 8.56 -8.14 4.37
CA ASP A 45 8.80 -9.57 4.53
C ASP A 45 7.53 -10.38 4.83
N SER A 46 7.52 -11.64 4.37
CA SER A 46 6.40 -12.55 4.61
C SER A 46 6.23 -12.89 6.09
N SER A 47 7.34 -12.91 6.84
CA SER A 47 7.36 -13.37 8.22
C SER A 47 6.70 -12.41 9.20
N LYS A 48 6.61 -11.12 8.85
CA LYS A 48 5.96 -10.07 9.61
C LYS A 48 4.79 -9.48 8.82
N ASP A 49 5.07 -8.73 7.74
CA ASP A 49 4.04 -8.02 6.98
C ASP A 49 3.02 -8.97 6.35
N GLY A 50 3.47 -10.03 5.70
CA GLY A 50 2.60 -11.05 5.14
C GLY A 50 1.71 -11.70 6.18
N LYS A 51 2.26 -12.02 7.37
CA LYS A 51 1.47 -12.56 8.49
C LYS A 51 0.47 -11.55 9.06
N LEU A 52 0.84 -10.27 9.15
CA LEU A 52 -0.07 -9.23 9.63
C LEU A 52 -1.30 -9.13 8.73
N VAL A 53 -1.10 -9.05 7.42
CA VAL A 53 -2.22 -8.98 6.47
C VAL A 53 -3.06 -10.26 6.52
N LEU A 54 -2.45 -11.44 6.46
CA LEU A 54 -3.19 -12.70 6.58
C LEU A 54 -4.02 -12.77 7.86
N ARG A 55 -3.44 -12.47 9.01
CA ARG A 55 -4.15 -12.46 10.30
C ARG A 55 -5.30 -11.47 10.30
N HIS A 56 -5.07 -10.27 9.75
CA HIS A 56 -6.10 -9.25 9.63
C HIS A 56 -7.27 -9.73 8.77
N MET A 57 -7.00 -10.32 7.60
CA MET A 57 -8.01 -10.90 6.70
C MET A 57 -8.77 -12.06 7.35
N PHE A 58 -8.13 -12.85 8.24
CA PHE A 58 -8.80 -13.84 9.07
C PHE A 58 -9.56 -13.24 10.27
N GLY A 59 -9.67 -11.93 10.37
CA GLY A 59 -10.40 -11.24 11.42
C GLY A 59 -9.67 -11.13 12.77
N LEU A 60 -8.36 -11.46 12.83
CA LEU A 60 -7.58 -11.25 14.05
C LEU A 60 -7.32 -9.75 14.25
N ARG A 61 -7.47 -9.30 15.49
CA ARG A 61 -7.30 -7.90 15.89
C ARG A 61 -6.50 -7.83 17.20
N ASP A 62 -6.10 -6.62 17.55
CA ASP A 62 -5.42 -6.31 18.82
C ASP A 62 -4.17 -7.18 19.04
N GLU A 63 -4.02 -7.73 20.24
CA GLU A 63 -2.87 -8.57 20.61
C GLU A 63 -2.75 -9.83 19.73
N LYS A 64 -3.87 -10.38 19.23
CA LYS A 64 -3.86 -11.56 18.37
C LYS A 64 -3.27 -11.27 17.00
N LEU A 65 -3.45 -10.04 16.51
CA LEU A 65 -2.87 -9.59 15.24
C LEU A 65 -1.34 -9.60 15.28
N VAL A 66 -0.76 -9.09 16.37
CA VAL A 66 0.69 -8.85 16.51
C VAL A 66 1.42 -9.93 17.32
N LYS A 67 0.71 -10.95 17.82
CA LYS A 67 1.27 -12.00 18.66
C LYS A 67 2.49 -12.68 17.98
N ASP A 68 3.58 -12.82 18.72
CA ASP A 68 4.83 -13.47 18.30
C ASP A 68 5.52 -12.80 17.07
N LEU A 69 5.06 -11.61 16.70
CA LEU A 69 5.75 -10.77 15.73
C LEU A 69 6.57 -9.76 16.53
N ASN A 70 7.86 -10.04 16.71
CA ASN A 70 8.75 -9.15 17.44
C ASN A 70 8.74 -7.76 16.81
N GLN A 71 8.13 -6.83 17.55
CA GLN A 71 8.23 -5.39 17.45
C GLN A 71 7.79 -4.76 16.12
N SER A 72 6.52 -4.42 16.06
CA SER A 72 6.14 -3.23 15.31
C SER A 72 6.54 -1.99 16.13
N VAL A 73 7.13 -1.00 15.48
CA VAL A 73 7.34 0.33 16.07
C VAL A 73 5.98 0.94 16.47
N PHE A 74 4.91 0.43 15.89
CA PHE A 74 3.53 0.86 16.10
C PHE A 74 2.67 -0.26 16.74
N GLY A 75 1.74 0.14 17.60
CA GLY A 75 0.79 -0.78 18.21
C GLY A 75 -0.21 -1.37 17.19
N SER A 76 -0.84 -2.49 17.55
CA SER A 76 -1.81 -3.22 16.70
C SER A 76 -2.88 -2.32 16.04
N SER A 77 -3.34 -1.29 16.74
CA SER A 77 -4.32 -0.32 16.22
C SER A 77 -3.80 0.48 15.02
N SER A 78 -2.52 0.86 15.00
CA SER A 78 -1.92 1.57 13.87
C SER A 78 -1.72 0.65 12.66
N ILE A 79 -1.33 -0.60 12.90
CA ILE A 79 -1.21 -1.64 11.87
C ILE A 79 -2.58 -1.93 11.24
N THR A 80 -3.62 -2.12 12.06
CA THR A 80 -4.98 -2.31 11.57
C THR A 80 -5.41 -1.16 10.64
N LYS A 81 -5.22 0.09 11.07
CA LYS A 81 -5.56 1.26 10.24
C LYS A 81 -4.78 1.29 8.92
N LYS A 82 -3.52 0.88 8.93
CA LYS A 82 -2.68 0.84 7.73
C LYS A 82 -3.17 -0.22 6.75
N ILE A 83 -3.56 -1.39 7.24
CA ILE A 83 -4.15 -2.46 6.40
C ILE A 83 -5.54 -2.02 5.88
N ASP A 84 -6.40 -1.47 6.76
CA ASP A 84 -7.73 -0.99 6.38
C ASP A 84 -7.67 0.13 5.33
N ALA A 85 -6.61 0.95 5.34
CA ALA A 85 -6.42 2.01 4.35
C ALA A 85 -6.13 1.49 2.94
N LEU A 86 -5.70 0.24 2.82
CA LEU A 86 -5.43 -0.46 1.55
C LEU A 86 -6.55 -1.45 1.17
N ASP A 87 -7.75 -1.28 1.72
CA ASP A 87 -8.86 -2.21 1.54
C ASP A 87 -9.08 -2.61 0.06
N LYS A 88 -9.17 -1.64 -0.84
CA LYS A 88 -9.39 -1.91 -2.26
C LYS A 88 -8.18 -2.46 -2.99
N GLU A 89 -7.00 -2.05 -2.59
CA GLU A 89 -5.73 -2.45 -3.16
C GLU A 89 -5.36 -3.88 -2.77
N LEU A 90 -5.96 -4.40 -1.69
CA LEU A 90 -5.73 -5.77 -1.24
C LEU A 90 -6.61 -6.81 -1.97
N ASP A 91 -7.51 -6.41 -2.86
CA ASP A 91 -8.16 -7.27 -3.85
C ASP A 91 -7.16 -7.56 -4.99
N ILE A 92 -6.25 -8.49 -4.74
CA ILE A 92 -5.09 -8.73 -5.61
C ILE A 92 -5.49 -9.49 -6.86
N ASP A 93 -6.42 -10.44 -6.78
CA ASP A 93 -6.91 -11.19 -7.94
C ASP A 93 -8.04 -10.46 -8.70
N GLY A 94 -8.58 -9.38 -8.13
CA GLY A 94 -9.53 -8.49 -8.79
C GLY A 94 -10.93 -9.05 -8.93
N ASN A 95 -11.35 -9.91 -8.00
CA ASN A 95 -12.70 -10.46 -8.01
C ASN A 95 -13.74 -9.59 -7.27
N GLY A 96 -13.31 -8.49 -6.66
CA GLY A 96 -14.14 -7.57 -5.89
C GLY A 96 -14.34 -7.96 -4.43
N ALA A 97 -13.66 -9.00 -3.97
CA ALA A 97 -13.65 -9.43 -2.57
C ALA A 97 -12.22 -9.55 -2.06
N ILE A 98 -11.99 -9.26 -0.78
CA ILE A 98 -10.70 -9.42 -0.14
C ILE A 98 -10.74 -10.67 0.71
N ASP A 99 -9.96 -11.67 0.36
CA ASP A 99 -10.00 -12.99 0.95
C ASP A 99 -8.61 -13.45 1.42
N ALA A 100 -8.54 -14.01 2.62
CA ALA A 100 -7.28 -14.47 3.18
C ALA A 100 -6.65 -15.63 2.38
N LEU A 101 -7.47 -16.50 1.76
CA LEU A 101 -7.01 -17.70 1.06
C LEU A 101 -6.67 -17.46 -0.41
N THR A 102 -7.05 -16.31 -0.95
CA THR A 102 -6.68 -15.84 -2.29
C THR A 102 -5.70 -14.67 -2.15
N ASP A 103 -6.19 -13.46 -1.91
CA ASP A 103 -5.39 -12.24 -1.87
C ASP A 103 -4.32 -12.24 -0.79
N GLY A 104 -4.71 -12.68 0.42
CA GLY A 104 -3.77 -12.76 1.54
C GLY A 104 -2.61 -13.73 1.26
N LEU A 105 -2.89 -14.89 0.63
CA LEU A 105 -1.86 -15.84 0.24
C LEU A 105 -1.03 -15.36 -0.94
N LEU A 106 -1.63 -14.65 -1.91
CA LEU A 106 -0.89 -14.02 -3.01
C LEU A 106 0.12 -13.01 -2.47
N LEU A 107 -0.31 -12.11 -1.58
CA LEU A 107 0.59 -11.14 -0.96
C LEU A 107 1.67 -11.81 -0.12
N TYR A 108 1.30 -12.80 0.71
CA TYR A 108 2.25 -13.53 1.53
C TYR A 108 3.35 -14.19 0.69
N ARG A 109 2.97 -14.90 -0.37
CA ARG A 109 3.90 -15.58 -1.29
C ARG A 109 4.79 -14.59 -2.03
N TYR A 110 4.23 -13.46 -2.46
CA TYR A 110 5.00 -12.39 -3.10
C TYR A 110 6.07 -11.85 -2.17
N LEU A 111 5.73 -11.55 -0.92
CA LEU A 111 6.67 -11.08 0.12
C LEU A 111 7.68 -12.17 0.52
N ASP A 112 7.31 -13.45 0.36
CA ASP A 112 8.20 -14.60 0.55
C ASP A 112 9.16 -14.83 -0.65
N GLY A 113 9.09 -13.97 -1.66
CA GLY A 113 9.93 -14.04 -2.85
C GLY A 113 9.46 -15.03 -3.90
N GLN A 114 8.28 -15.64 -3.75
CA GLN A 114 7.71 -16.51 -4.78
C GLN A 114 7.30 -15.70 -6.01
N ARG A 115 7.55 -16.25 -7.19
CA ARG A 115 7.26 -15.61 -8.49
C ARG A 115 6.76 -16.66 -9.48
N GLY A 116 6.21 -16.19 -10.61
CA GLY A 116 5.72 -17.09 -11.67
C GLY A 116 4.61 -18.01 -11.19
N GLN A 117 4.61 -19.24 -11.67
CA GLN A 117 3.55 -20.20 -11.36
C GLN A 117 3.46 -20.54 -9.86
N SER A 118 4.57 -20.50 -9.10
CA SER A 118 4.55 -20.77 -7.66
C SER A 118 3.78 -19.72 -6.86
N LEU A 119 3.73 -18.49 -7.34
CA LEU A 119 2.97 -17.41 -6.72
C LEU A 119 1.46 -17.69 -6.75
N ILE A 120 0.93 -18.16 -7.87
CA ILE A 120 -0.51 -18.24 -8.13
C ILE A 120 -1.14 -19.62 -7.95
N THR A 121 -0.35 -20.68 -7.90
CA THR A 121 -0.89 -22.06 -7.87
C THR A 121 -1.84 -22.29 -6.69
N GLY A 122 -3.12 -22.59 -7.01
CA GLY A 122 -4.15 -22.95 -6.04
C GLY A 122 -4.68 -21.81 -5.17
N VAL A 123 -4.37 -20.54 -5.53
CA VAL A 123 -4.79 -19.36 -4.74
C VAL A 123 -5.48 -18.27 -5.57
N ILE A 124 -5.79 -18.54 -6.81
CA ILE A 124 -6.58 -17.63 -7.67
C ILE A 124 -8.05 -18.03 -7.56
N SER A 125 -8.89 -17.05 -7.30
CA SER A 125 -10.35 -17.23 -7.27
C SER A 125 -10.89 -17.57 -8.66
N SER A 126 -11.96 -18.36 -8.72
CA SER A 126 -12.58 -18.75 -10.00
C SER A 126 -13.13 -17.56 -10.79
N ASP A 127 -13.57 -16.53 -10.09
CA ASP A 127 -14.12 -15.26 -10.60
C ASP A 127 -13.09 -14.13 -10.69
N ALA A 128 -11.81 -14.41 -10.40
CA ALA A 128 -10.73 -13.46 -10.54
C ALA A 128 -10.68 -12.81 -11.92
N THR A 129 -10.35 -11.53 -11.98
CA THR A 129 -10.08 -10.80 -13.22
C THR A 129 -8.60 -10.84 -13.59
N ARG A 130 -7.69 -10.92 -12.60
CA ARG A 130 -6.26 -11.17 -12.77
C ARG A 130 -5.98 -12.63 -12.50
N LYS A 131 -5.62 -13.40 -13.52
CA LYS A 131 -5.50 -14.89 -13.44
C LYS A 131 -4.10 -15.41 -13.73
N SER A 132 -3.29 -14.66 -14.45
CA SER A 132 -1.92 -15.05 -14.77
C SER A 132 -0.94 -14.53 -13.73
N PHE A 133 0.19 -15.19 -13.59
CA PHE A 133 1.26 -14.72 -12.70
C PHE A 133 1.82 -13.36 -13.15
N ASP A 134 1.88 -13.09 -14.46
CA ASP A 134 2.34 -11.78 -14.96
C ASP A 134 1.43 -10.63 -14.52
N GLU A 135 0.11 -10.83 -14.54
CA GLU A 135 -0.87 -9.84 -14.09
C GLU A 135 -0.76 -9.60 -12.57
N ILE A 136 -0.65 -10.67 -11.80
CA ILE A 136 -0.52 -10.60 -10.33
C ILE A 136 0.81 -9.96 -9.92
N GLU A 137 1.93 -10.39 -10.51
CA GLU A 137 3.24 -9.80 -10.22
C GLU A 137 3.30 -8.33 -10.61
N SER A 138 2.76 -7.98 -11.78
CA SER A 138 2.69 -6.59 -12.24
C SER A 138 1.88 -5.73 -11.27
N TYR A 139 0.75 -6.24 -10.80
CA TYR A 139 -0.09 -5.56 -9.83
C TYR A 139 0.65 -5.35 -8.49
N LEU A 140 1.24 -6.41 -7.95
CA LEU A 140 1.98 -6.35 -6.67
C LEU A 140 3.25 -5.51 -6.75
N ASN A 141 3.98 -5.54 -7.87
CA ASN A 141 5.12 -4.66 -8.09
C ASN A 141 4.71 -3.18 -8.08
N ASN A 142 3.59 -2.85 -8.73
CA ASN A 142 3.06 -1.48 -8.72
C ASN A 142 2.57 -1.05 -7.33
N LEU A 143 2.04 -1.97 -6.55
CA LEU A 143 1.59 -1.71 -5.19
C LEU A 143 2.78 -1.55 -4.23
N ALA A 144 3.84 -2.29 -4.43
CA ALA A 144 5.04 -2.23 -3.60
C ALA A 144 5.87 -0.94 -3.79
N GLY A 145 5.77 -0.26 -4.95
CA GLY A 145 6.42 1.02 -5.26
C GLY A 145 7.74 0.88 -5.94
#